data_453b7acee49ea112602e9c205e14970a
#
_entry.id   453b7acee49ea112602e9c205e14970a
#
_cell.length_a   1.000
_cell.length_b   1.000
_cell.length_c   1.000
_cell.angle_alpha   90.00
_cell.angle_beta   90.00
_cell.angle_gamma   90.00
#
_symmetry.space_group_name_H-M   'P 1'
#
loop_
_entity.id
_entity.type
_entity.pdbx_description
1 polymer ?
#
loop_
_entity_poly.entity_id
_entity_poly.type
_entity_poly.pdbx_seq_one_letter_code
_entity_poly.pdbx_strand_id
1 'polypeptide(L)'
;MIRPFKVNDLSIIEQIERECFRVPYAEKMLRESFSAPTFFGLLDEGKEITGYVFATVVLDEANIDRVAVREKYRSQKKATNLLLETEKLLKIKGVTKLYLEVRKSNEQAKNLYEYLGFKVVGVREKILRGKGRRLRYA
;
A
#
# COMPACT_ATOMS: atom_id res chain seq x y z
N MET A 1 -7.80 10.70 10.61
CA MET A 1 -7.74 11.66 9.49
C MET A 1 -6.67 11.23 8.50
N ILE A 2 -7.04 11.13 7.25
CA ILE A 2 -6.09 10.71 6.19
C ILE A 2 -5.37 11.94 5.67
N ARG A 3 -4.04 11.84 5.59
CA ARG A 3 -3.19 12.93 5.11
C ARG A 3 -1.95 12.40 4.39
N PRO A 4 -1.27 13.24 3.58
CA PRO A 4 -0.01 12.83 2.94
C PRO A 4 1.11 12.57 3.96
N PHE A 5 2.12 11.81 3.53
CA PHE A 5 3.33 11.60 4.31
C PHE A 5 4.14 12.90 4.44
N LYS A 6 4.80 13.03 5.58
CA LYS A 6 5.82 14.05 5.82
C LYS A 6 7.13 13.33 6.15
N VAL A 7 8.25 14.01 5.94
CA VAL A 7 9.56 13.40 6.21
C VAL A 7 9.68 12.89 7.65
N ASN A 8 9.07 13.59 8.60
CA ASN A 8 9.10 13.19 10.01
C ASN A 8 8.30 11.93 10.31
N ASP A 9 7.44 11.50 9.40
CA ASP A 9 6.66 10.27 9.57
C ASP A 9 7.48 9.02 9.29
N LEU A 10 8.58 9.12 8.57
CA LEU A 10 9.29 7.96 8.03
C LEU A 10 9.80 7.02 9.12
N SER A 11 10.22 7.53 10.27
CA SER A 11 10.70 6.68 11.36
C SER A 11 9.57 5.85 11.96
N ILE A 12 8.38 6.43 12.09
CA ILE A 12 7.20 5.70 12.60
C ILE A 12 6.73 4.68 11.55
N ILE A 13 6.77 5.05 10.28
CA ILE A 13 6.41 4.11 9.20
C ILE A 13 7.36 2.93 9.19
N GLU A 14 8.66 3.14 9.39
CA GLU A 14 9.62 2.05 9.50
C GLU A 14 9.27 1.11 10.67
N GLN A 15 8.89 1.68 11.80
CA GLN A 15 8.48 0.90 12.95
C GLN A 15 7.25 0.04 12.63
N ILE A 16 6.26 0.63 11.97
CA ILE A 16 5.06 -0.11 11.57
C ILE A 16 5.39 -1.19 10.54
N GLU A 17 6.33 -0.92 9.63
CA GLU A 17 6.83 -1.92 8.68
C GLU A 17 7.35 -3.15 9.43
N ARG A 18 8.16 -2.95 10.46
CA ARG A 18 8.69 -4.06 11.26
C ARG A 18 7.60 -4.80 12.04
N GLU A 19 6.56 -4.10 12.46
CA GLU A 19 5.42 -4.74 13.14
C GLU A 19 4.57 -5.59 12.20
N CYS A 20 4.38 -5.13 10.98
CA CYS A 20 3.37 -5.68 10.07
C CYS A 20 3.93 -6.64 9.02
N PHE A 21 5.19 -6.53 8.66
CA PHE A 21 5.75 -7.26 7.52
C PHE A 21 6.95 -8.10 7.90
N ARG A 22 7.00 -9.27 7.26
CA ARG A 22 8.12 -10.21 7.43
C ARG A 22 9.41 -9.66 6.83
N VAL A 23 9.29 -8.93 5.71
CA VAL A 23 10.40 -8.26 5.05
C VAL A 23 10.05 -6.77 4.97
N PRO A 24 10.35 -6.02 6.04
CA PRO A 24 10.00 -4.60 6.08
C PRO A 24 10.92 -3.76 5.19
N TYR A 25 10.40 -2.60 4.77
CA TYR A 25 11.24 -1.58 4.17
C TYR A 25 12.06 -0.92 5.28
N ALA A 26 13.38 -0.84 5.07
CA ALA A 26 14.24 -0.10 5.98
C ALA A 26 14.05 1.41 5.80
N GLU A 27 14.41 2.19 6.82
CA GLU A 27 14.27 3.65 6.77
C GLU A 27 14.96 4.26 5.54
N LYS A 28 16.12 3.75 5.18
CA LYS A 28 16.85 4.20 3.99
C LYS A 28 16.03 4.04 2.72
N MET A 29 15.39 2.88 2.56
CA MET A 29 14.54 2.60 1.40
C MET A 29 13.32 3.51 1.40
N LEU A 30 12.73 3.74 2.56
CA LEU A 30 11.58 4.63 2.69
C LEU A 30 11.94 6.06 2.32
N ARG A 31 13.11 6.54 2.74
CA ARG A 31 13.58 7.88 2.39
C ARG A 31 13.83 8.02 0.89
N GLU A 32 14.43 7.02 0.28
CA GLU A 32 14.68 7.00 -1.15
C GLU A 32 13.36 7.02 -1.93
N SER A 33 12.39 6.20 -1.53
CA SER A 33 11.06 6.16 -2.14
C SER A 33 10.33 7.50 -1.98
N PHE A 34 10.33 8.03 -0.77
CA PHE A 34 9.66 9.30 -0.46
C PHE A 34 10.22 10.47 -1.28
N SER A 35 11.52 10.45 -1.54
CA SER A 35 12.20 11.50 -2.30
C SER A 35 11.98 11.39 -3.81
N ALA A 36 11.51 10.26 -4.30
CA ALA A 36 11.30 10.05 -5.72
C ALA A 36 10.07 10.84 -6.21
N PRO A 37 10.14 11.46 -7.40
CA PRO A 37 8.99 12.19 -7.94
C PRO A 37 7.79 11.30 -8.25
N THR A 38 7.99 9.98 -8.33
CA THR A 38 6.94 9.00 -8.57
C THR A 38 6.19 8.57 -7.31
N PHE A 39 6.63 9.04 -6.16
CA PHE A 39 6.05 8.62 -4.88
C PHE A 39 4.67 9.23 -4.64
N PHE A 40 3.76 8.41 -4.14
CA PHE A 40 2.47 8.83 -3.61
C PHE A 40 2.24 8.10 -2.29
N GLY A 41 1.83 8.79 -1.25
CA GLY A 41 1.58 8.16 0.04
C GLY A 41 0.55 8.89 0.86
N LEU A 42 -0.28 8.12 1.55
CA LEU A 42 -1.26 8.61 2.51
C LEU A 42 -1.16 7.80 3.79
N LEU A 43 -1.40 8.46 4.91
CA LEU A 43 -1.52 7.78 6.18
C LEU A 43 -2.78 8.20 6.92
N ASP A 44 -3.23 7.36 7.83
CA ASP A 44 -4.33 7.68 8.72
C ASP A 44 -3.77 8.01 10.10
N GLU A 45 -4.12 9.15 10.61
CA GLU A 45 -3.66 9.63 11.91
C GLU A 45 -4.84 9.99 12.80
N GLY A 46 -4.90 9.34 13.97
CA GLY A 46 -5.75 9.74 15.07
C GLY A 46 -4.86 10.25 16.19
N LYS A 47 -4.85 9.60 17.33
CA LYS A 47 -3.88 9.88 18.41
C LYS A 47 -2.47 9.46 18.00
N GLU A 48 -2.38 8.49 17.12
CA GLU A 48 -1.12 8.00 16.54
C GLU A 48 -1.42 7.57 15.11
N ILE A 49 -0.37 7.30 14.34
CA ILE A 49 -0.54 6.78 12.98
C ILE A 49 -1.07 5.35 13.09
N THR A 50 -2.20 5.07 12.47
CA THR A 50 -2.88 3.77 12.53
C THR A 50 -2.53 2.87 11.35
N GLY A 51 -2.20 3.46 10.21
CA GLY A 51 -1.88 2.73 9.00
C GLY A 51 -1.53 3.68 7.87
N TYR A 52 -1.16 3.12 6.72
CA TYR A 52 -0.73 3.91 5.57
C TYR A 52 -0.83 3.10 4.29
N VAL A 53 -0.75 3.83 3.19
CA VAL A 53 -0.61 3.26 1.85
C VAL A 53 0.42 4.09 1.11
N PHE A 54 1.27 3.44 0.32
CA PHE A 54 2.10 4.17 -0.62
C PHE A 54 2.19 3.45 -1.96
N ALA A 55 2.41 4.24 -2.99
CA ALA A 55 2.33 3.80 -4.37
C ALA A 55 3.39 4.49 -5.22
N THR A 56 3.68 3.90 -6.35
CA THR A 56 4.53 4.49 -7.40
C THR A 56 3.63 4.88 -8.56
N VAL A 57 3.71 6.14 -8.98
CA VAL A 57 2.90 6.68 -10.06
C VAL A 57 3.79 7.01 -11.25
N VAL A 58 3.51 6.41 -12.40
CA VAL A 58 4.24 6.67 -13.65
C VAL A 58 3.21 6.92 -14.73
N LEU A 59 3.20 8.15 -15.26
CA LEU A 59 2.24 8.58 -16.27
C LEU A 59 0.80 8.40 -15.79
N ASP A 60 0.01 7.59 -16.48
CA ASP A 60 -1.39 7.33 -16.13
C ASP A 60 -1.60 6.04 -15.34
N GLU A 61 -0.51 5.42 -14.87
CA GLU A 61 -0.57 4.18 -14.11
C GLU A 61 0.00 4.36 -12.72
N ALA A 62 -0.58 3.67 -11.76
CA ALA A 62 -0.07 3.61 -10.40
C ALA A 62 -0.01 2.17 -9.93
N ASN A 63 1.02 1.85 -9.16
CA ASN A 63 1.17 0.56 -8.52
C ASN A 63 1.19 0.77 -7.01
N ILE A 64 0.26 0.17 -6.30
CA ILE A 64 0.25 0.21 -4.84
C ILE A 64 1.34 -0.72 -4.33
N ASP A 65 2.34 -0.15 -3.67
CA ASP A 65 3.49 -0.90 -3.20
C ASP A 65 3.26 -1.47 -1.81
N ARG A 66 2.52 -0.76 -0.97
CA ARG A 66 2.29 -1.17 0.40
C ARG A 66 0.98 -0.63 0.94
N VAL A 67 0.24 -1.47 1.67
CA VAL A 67 -0.88 -1.08 2.51
C VAL A 67 -0.65 -1.72 3.87
N ALA A 68 -0.69 -0.96 4.93
CA ALA A 68 -0.49 -1.48 6.28
C ALA A 68 -1.48 -0.84 7.25
N VAL A 69 -2.00 -1.65 8.16
CA VAL A 69 -2.80 -1.19 9.30
C VAL A 69 -2.27 -1.90 10.52
N ARG A 70 -1.95 -1.13 11.55
CA ARG A 70 -1.45 -1.70 12.82
C ARG A 70 -2.50 -2.62 13.41
N GLU A 71 -2.06 -3.72 14.00
CA GLU A 71 -2.93 -4.80 14.46
C GLU A 71 -4.11 -4.30 15.32
N LYS A 72 -3.84 -3.40 16.27
CA LYS A 72 -4.88 -2.91 17.17
C LYS A 72 -5.95 -2.04 16.50
N TYR A 73 -5.71 -1.63 15.26
CA TYR A 73 -6.66 -0.81 14.50
C TYR A 73 -7.32 -1.57 13.34
N ARG A 74 -7.05 -2.86 13.22
CA ARG A 74 -7.63 -3.68 12.15
C ARG A 74 -9.13 -3.90 12.41
N SER A 75 -9.83 -4.28 11.34
CA SER A 75 -11.29 -4.49 11.36
C SER A 75 -12.10 -3.22 11.65
N GLN A 76 -11.51 -2.05 11.38
CA GLN A 76 -12.15 -0.75 11.52
C GLN A 76 -12.23 -0.01 10.18
N LYS A 77 -12.13 -0.74 9.08
CA LYS A 77 -12.18 -0.20 7.71
C LYS A 77 -11.07 0.81 7.37
N LYS A 78 -9.95 0.77 8.12
CA LYS A 78 -8.84 1.70 7.87
C LYS A 78 -8.22 1.47 6.48
N ALA A 79 -7.96 0.22 6.12
CA ALA A 79 -7.39 -0.12 4.80
C ALA A 79 -8.35 0.29 3.69
N THR A 80 -9.64 0.00 3.84
CA THR A 80 -10.67 0.39 2.88
C THR A 80 -10.67 1.89 2.65
N ASN A 81 -10.67 2.67 3.72
CA ASN A 81 -10.70 4.13 3.63
C ASN A 81 -9.44 4.69 2.98
N LEU A 82 -8.28 4.13 3.32
CA LEU A 82 -7.01 4.54 2.70
C LEU A 82 -7.01 4.26 1.20
N LEU A 83 -7.48 3.08 0.80
CA LEU A 83 -7.52 2.71 -0.62
C LEU A 83 -8.53 3.54 -1.40
N LEU A 84 -9.70 3.81 -0.85
CA LEU A 84 -10.70 4.64 -1.50
C LEU A 84 -10.21 6.08 -1.69
N GLU A 85 -9.55 6.64 -0.70
CA GLU A 85 -8.97 7.98 -0.80
C GLU A 85 -7.82 8.02 -1.80
N THR A 86 -6.99 6.98 -1.82
CA THR A 86 -5.92 6.83 -2.79
C THR A 86 -6.47 6.82 -4.21
N GLU A 87 -7.49 6.00 -4.47
CA GLU A 87 -8.13 5.92 -5.77
C GLU A 87 -8.67 7.27 -6.22
N LYS A 88 -9.37 7.95 -5.32
CA LYS A 88 -9.95 9.27 -5.58
C LYS A 88 -8.87 10.29 -5.97
N LEU A 89 -7.82 10.39 -5.17
CA LEU A 89 -6.76 11.38 -5.39
C LEU A 89 -5.93 11.05 -6.64
N LEU A 90 -5.65 9.80 -6.90
CA LEU A 90 -4.92 9.39 -8.09
C LEU A 90 -5.73 9.66 -9.35
N LYS A 91 -7.04 9.44 -9.31
CA LYS A 91 -7.93 9.78 -10.43
C LYS A 91 -7.86 11.25 -10.78
N ILE A 92 -7.87 12.12 -9.76
CA ILE A 92 -7.74 13.57 -9.95
C ILE A 92 -6.40 13.92 -10.62
N LYS A 93 -5.34 13.14 -10.33
CA LYS A 93 -4.02 13.33 -10.92
C LYS A 93 -3.90 12.76 -12.33
N GLY A 94 -4.94 12.13 -12.87
CA GLY A 94 -4.93 11.57 -14.22
C GLY A 94 -4.57 10.10 -14.29
N VAL A 95 -4.49 9.41 -13.17
CA VAL A 95 -4.25 7.97 -13.16
C VAL A 95 -5.50 7.24 -13.63
N THR A 96 -5.34 6.37 -14.62
CA THR A 96 -6.44 5.59 -15.20
C THR A 96 -6.33 4.10 -14.89
N LYS A 97 -5.15 3.63 -14.47
CA LYS A 97 -4.92 2.22 -14.16
C LYS A 97 -4.22 2.12 -12.81
N LEU A 98 -4.79 1.31 -11.93
CA LEU A 98 -4.28 1.11 -10.58
C LEU A 98 -4.04 -0.38 -10.38
N TYR A 99 -2.80 -0.73 -10.06
CA TYR A 99 -2.38 -2.12 -9.86
C TYR A 99 -1.92 -2.35 -8.44
N LEU A 100 -2.05 -3.58 -7.99
CA LEU A 100 -1.43 -4.04 -6.75
C LEU A 100 -1.14 -5.53 -6.86
N GLU A 101 -0.23 -6.00 -6.00
CA GLU A 101 0.11 -7.41 -5.92
C GLU A 101 -0.20 -7.93 -4.52
N VAL A 102 -0.67 -9.16 -4.45
CA VAL A 102 -0.95 -9.81 -3.18
C VAL A 102 -0.58 -11.29 -3.28
N ARG A 103 -0.08 -11.86 -2.19
CA ARG A 103 0.20 -13.29 -2.14
C ARG A 103 -1.09 -14.07 -2.33
N LYS A 104 -1.05 -15.11 -3.15
CA LYS A 104 -2.21 -15.96 -3.41
C LYS A 104 -2.78 -16.56 -2.12
N SER A 105 -1.95 -16.81 -1.13
CA SER A 105 -2.35 -17.36 0.17
C SER A 105 -3.00 -16.32 1.10
N ASN A 106 -2.93 -15.04 0.78
CA ASN A 106 -3.49 -13.98 1.61
C ASN A 106 -4.97 -13.76 1.27
N GLU A 107 -5.82 -14.63 1.79
CA GLU A 107 -7.26 -14.60 1.50
C GLU A 107 -7.92 -13.30 1.97
N GLN A 108 -7.52 -12.79 3.12
CA GLN A 108 -8.10 -11.57 3.68
C GLN A 108 -7.87 -10.37 2.76
N ALA A 109 -6.64 -10.21 2.28
CA ALA A 109 -6.31 -9.11 1.37
C ALA A 109 -7.01 -9.28 0.02
N LYS A 110 -7.04 -10.50 -0.51
CA LYS A 110 -7.75 -10.79 -1.77
C LYS A 110 -9.22 -10.42 -1.68
N ASN A 111 -9.88 -10.81 -0.59
CA ASN A 111 -11.29 -10.50 -0.38
C ASN A 111 -11.53 -8.99 -0.32
N LEU A 112 -10.66 -8.25 0.36
CA LEU A 112 -10.74 -6.80 0.43
C LEU A 112 -10.61 -6.16 -0.94
N TYR A 113 -9.61 -6.56 -1.72
CA TYR A 113 -9.37 -5.97 -3.03
C TYR A 113 -10.48 -6.29 -4.02
N GLU A 114 -10.98 -7.52 -4.01
CA GLU A 114 -12.12 -7.91 -4.85
C GLU A 114 -13.39 -7.14 -4.46
N TYR A 115 -13.61 -6.96 -3.17
CA TYR A 115 -14.71 -6.13 -2.67
C TYR A 115 -14.64 -4.69 -3.21
N LEU A 116 -13.42 -4.15 -3.30
CA LEU A 116 -13.20 -2.79 -3.81
C LEU A 116 -13.24 -2.70 -5.34
N GLY A 117 -13.46 -3.82 -6.03
CA GLY A 117 -13.58 -3.83 -7.48
C GLY A 117 -12.33 -4.21 -8.25
N PHE A 118 -11.25 -4.54 -7.56
CA PHE A 118 -10.03 -5.02 -8.23
C PHE A 118 -10.26 -6.42 -8.80
N LYS A 119 -9.68 -6.67 -9.96
CA LYS A 119 -9.77 -7.97 -10.65
C LYS A 119 -8.38 -8.52 -10.91
N VAL A 120 -8.24 -9.82 -10.83
CA VAL A 120 -6.98 -10.48 -11.16
C VAL A 120 -6.71 -10.31 -12.64
N VAL A 121 -5.56 -9.73 -12.98
CA VAL A 121 -5.14 -9.55 -14.37
C VAL A 121 -3.89 -10.34 -14.71
N GLY A 122 -3.28 -10.99 -13.72
CA GLY A 122 -2.11 -11.83 -13.94
C GLY A 122 -1.64 -12.51 -12.67
N VAL A 123 -0.71 -13.44 -12.84
CA VAL A 123 -0.08 -14.15 -11.74
C VAL A 123 1.42 -13.98 -11.88
N ARG A 124 2.07 -13.57 -10.80
CA ARG A 124 3.51 -13.39 -10.78
C ARG A 124 4.13 -14.35 -9.78
N GLU A 125 5.08 -15.16 -10.24
CA GLU A 125 5.82 -16.04 -9.35
C GLU A 125 6.89 -15.24 -8.61
N LYS A 126 7.09 -15.61 -7.34
CA LYS A 126 8.11 -14.99 -6.52
C LYS A 126 9.43 -15.74 -6.72
N ILE A 127 10.26 -15.18 -7.58
CA ILE A 127 11.50 -15.82 -8.01
C ILE A 127 12.54 -15.92 -6.89
N LEU A 128 12.74 -14.86 -6.13
CA LEU A 128 13.87 -14.75 -5.21
C LEU A 128 13.76 -15.61 -3.94
N ARG A 129 12.58 -16.01 -3.53
CA ARG A 129 12.40 -16.78 -2.31
C ARG A 129 11.59 -18.05 -2.52
N GLY A 130 11.29 -18.37 -3.75
CA GLY A 130 10.66 -19.62 -4.14
C GLY A 130 9.37 -19.98 -3.46
N LYS A 131 8.69 -19.02 -2.85
CA LYS A 131 7.50 -19.33 -2.05
C LYS A 131 6.28 -18.58 -2.55
N GLY A 132 5.39 -19.35 -3.15
CA GLY A 132 4.08 -18.89 -3.52
C GLY A 132 4.05 -17.96 -4.71
N ARG A 133 2.84 -17.64 -5.11
CA ARG A 133 2.56 -16.76 -6.25
C ARG A 133 1.97 -15.48 -5.74
N ARG A 134 2.19 -14.40 -6.48
CA ARG A 134 1.52 -13.14 -6.28
C ARG A 134 0.49 -12.93 -7.35
N LEU A 135 -0.71 -12.52 -6.95
CA LEU A 135 -1.75 -12.11 -7.89
C LEU A 135 -1.61 -10.62 -8.13
N ARG A 136 -1.68 -10.22 -9.39
CA ARG A 136 -1.70 -8.82 -9.77
C ARG A 136 -3.15 -8.40 -9.97
N TYR A 137 -3.54 -7.36 -9.26
CA TYR A 137 -4.89 -6.82 -9.33
C TYR A 137 -4.88 -5.45 -10.03
N ALA A 138 -5.95 -5.17 -10.70
CA ALA A 138 -6.17 -3.89 -11.37
C ALA A 138 -7.54 -3.32 -11.05
#